data_7228775581b0b37340c82651c9132fd2
#
_entry.id   7228775581b0b37340c82651c9132fd2
#
_cell.length_a   1.000
_cell.length_b   1.000
_cell.length_c   1.000
_cell.angle_alpha   90.00
_cell.angle_beta   90.00
_cell.angle_gamma   90.00
#
_symmetry.space_group_name_H-M   'P 1'
#
loop_
_entity.id
_entity.type
_entity.pdbx_description
1 polymer ?
#
loop_
_entity_poly.entity_id
_entity_poly.type
_entity_poly.pdbx_seq_one_letter_code
_entity_poly.pdbx_strand_id
1 'polypeptide(L)'
;MDANTVKWCIFMNKKIILQNILFPDNEICAEKEMYFHGDALLLNNRISVEKNKSVCSDTYFNGLSIDKWREYTSLNRFFLDIRISGNLKISIYENYISDGNIIKNKTGEHLFSSENQMNFSSECSGRGIISFEIYAFEDSFLYGGEYYSYAEPEYVKIAAVICTYKREEFLKRNISIINKAFLKNPDSPLYERLEIFIADNGQTLETDISDRNIHLFRNRNTGGSGGFTRGMIEAYRVKAEKKLTHILLMDDDIVISPEALYRTFILFSLANENYRNAFAGGSMIRLDRRFEQTESGALWNRGDIVSLKYGYDLRDAENCIRNEINDNLEYQAWWYCGFPISVINENNLPMPYFIRGDDVEYGLRNTEKLMLMNGICVWHETFENKYSSFLYYYIIRNELINNAVYHISLKPSEFKAYIKRKVMGEILVYRYRNAELILKAAEDFFKGTEFFKNTDGFRLHQDIMNMGYKLVSSENLAVKPDMKQLAENSCRNENTSLLYRTVRKLTINGHILPCTKKTVTVPISPVTHISVFGAKTVCNYDSAGNTGFITEKSFKSAYRCMKKMKYIFRLCDEKYDSTINDFEKNSHELCTMSFWEKYLGI
;
A
#
# COMPACT_ATOMS: atom_id res chain seq x y z
N MET A 1 6.95 37.43 -56.54
CA MET A 1 8.00 37.23 -55.52
C MET A 1 7.26 37.06 -54.19
N ASP A 2 7.10 35.81 -53.83
CA ASP A 2 6.22 35.43 -52.71
C ASP A 2 6.91 35.62 -51.38
N ALA A 3 6.28 36.40 -50.54
CA ALA A 3 6.67 36.51 -49.12
C ALA A 3 6.18 35.26 -48.38
N ASN A 4 7.10 34.40 -48.02
CA ASN A 4 6.86 33.26 -47.15
C ASN A 4 6.38 33.76 -45.78
N THR A 5 5.09 33.68 -45.55
CA THR A 5 4.47 33.87 -44.25
C THR A 5 4.69 32.59 -43.48
N VAL A 6 5.77 32.52 -42.71
CA VAL A 6 5.95 31.52 -41.66
C VAL A 6 4.87 31.76 -40.62
N LYS A 7 3.80 30.98 -40.71
CA LYS A 7 2.82 30.88 -39.61
C LYS A 7 3.52 30.23 -38.41
N TRP A 8 3.99 31.04 -37.49
CA TRP A 8 4.26 30.60 -36.14
C TRP A 8 2.92 30.25 -35.51
N CYS A 9 2.56 28.95 -35.52
CA CYS A 9 1.55 28.47 -34.61
C CYS A 9 2.12 28.60 -33.19
N ILE A 10 1.81 29.70 -32.53
CA ILE A 10 1.98 29.82 -31.09
C ILE A 10 0.94 28.89 -30.51
N PHE A 11 1.33 27.66 -30.24
CA PHE A 11 0.60 26.79 -29.31
C PHE A 11 0.61 27.51 -27.97
N MET A 12 -0.51 28.11 -27.59
CA MET A 12 -0.69 28.70 -26.27
C MET A 12 -0.83 27.53 -25.28
N ASN A 13 0.30 27.01 -24.80
CA ASN A 13 0.29 26.02 -23.73
C ASN A 13 -0.55 26.54 -22.57
N LYS A 14 -1.48 25.68 -22.10
CA LYS A 14 -2.38 26.01 -21.00
C LYS A 14 -1.62 25.96 -19.67
N LYS A 15 -1.92 26.89 -18.75
CA LYS A 15 -1.46 26.79 -17.35
C LYS A 15 -2.05 25.53 -16.72
N ILE A 16 -1.20 24.60 -16.26
CA ILE A 16 -1.57 23.37 -15.57
C ILE A 16 -1.00 23.41 -14.16
N ILE A 17 -1.86 23.31 -13.17
CA ILE A 17 -1.46 23.18 -11.77
C ILE A 17 -0.92 21.77 -11.58
N LEU A 18 0.30 21.63 -11.08
CA LEU A 18 0.96 20.35 -10.83
C LEU A 18 0.64 19.84 -9.42
N GLN A 19 0.66 20.74 -8.45
CA GLN A 19 0.30 20.46 -7.06
C GLN A 19 -0.10 21.76 -6.34
N ASN A 20 -1.01 21.62 -5.39
CA ASN A 20 -1.42 22.73 -4.53
C ASN A 20 -0.51 22.82 -3.30
N ILE A 21 -0.41 24.03 -2.72
CA ILE A 21 0.17 24.23 -1.39
C ILE A 21 -0.89 23.88 -0.36
N LEU A 22 -0.59 22.84 0.42
CA LEU A 22 -1.51 22.24 1.38
C LEU A 22 -1.25 22.78 2.78
N PHE A 23 -2.30 22.73 3.60
CA PHE A 23 -2.25 23.02 5.02
C PHE A 23 -2.61 21.78 5.84
N PRO A 24 -2.17 21.68 7.12
CA PRO A 24 -2.58 20.63 8.02
C PRO A 24 -4.10 20.50 8.10
N ASP A 25 -4.60 19.26 8.07
CA ASP A 25 -6.02 18.92 8.09
C ASP A 25 -6.27 17.84 9.15
N ASN A 26 -7.19 18.12 10.10
CA ASN A 26 -7.47 17.22 11.20
C ASN A 26 -8.13 15.90 10.76
N GLU A 27 -8.86 15.89 9.66
CA GLU A 27 -9.51 14.68 9.14
C GLU A 27 -8.52 13.79 8.39
N ILE A 28 -7.51 14.39 7.73
CA ILE A 28 -6.55 13.70 6.88
C ILE A 28 -5.20 13.53 7.60
N CYS A 29 -4.50 14.63 7.88
CA CYS A 29 -3.22 14.64 8.59
C CYS A 29 -3.00 16.00 9.26
N ALA A 30 -2.92 16.00 10.58
CA ALA A 30 -2.72 17.21 11.38
C ALA A 30 -1.23 17.51 11.66
N GLU A 31 -0.29 16.64 11.23
CA GLU A 31 1.14 16.79 11.45
C GLU A 31 1.67 17.97 10.66
N LYS A 32 1.96 19.08 11.34
CA LYS A 32 2.38 20.35 10.70
C LYS A 32 3.63 20.17 9.85
N GLU A 33 4.60 19.42 10.33
CA GLU A 33 5.90 19.20 9.69
C GLU A 33 5.79 18.41 8.37
N MET A 34 4.66 17.75 8.10
CA MET A 34 4.37 17.17 6.77
C MET A 34 4.08 18.24 5.71
N TYR A 35 3.74 19.47 6.14
CA TYR A 35 3.33 20.59 5.27
C TYR A 35 4.30 21.76 5.34
N PHE A 36 4.76 22.15 6.52
CA PHE A 36 5.68 23.27 6.72
C PHE A 36 6.63 23.02 7.88
N HIS A 37 7.89 23.36 7.69
CA HIS A 37 8.88 23.47 8.77
C HIS A 37 8.94 24.92 9.30
N GLY A 38 9.48 25.08 10.51
CA GLY A 38 9.67 26.38 11.16
C GLY A 38 8.46 26.85 11.96
N ASP A 39 8.36 28.14 12.11
CA ASP A 39 7.43 28.83 13.02
C ASP A 39 6.05 29.09 12.39
N ALA A 40 5.48 28.12 11.68
CA ALA A 40 4.17 28.23 11.06
C ALA A 40 3.04 28.08 12.09
N LEU A 41 2.13 29.03 12.14
CA LEU A 41 0.89 28.95 12.92
C LEU A 41 -0.31 28.86 11.97
N LEU A 42 -1.07 27.76 12.07
CA LEU A 42 -2.30 27.59 11.28
C LEU A 42 -3.44 28.40 11.93
N LEU A 43 -3.96 29.40 11.21
CA LEU A 43 -5.06 30.24 11.63
C LEU A 43 -6.11 30.36 10.51
N ASN A 44 -7.32 29.81 10.72
CA ASN A 44 -8.44 29.97 9.78
C ASN A 44 -8.06 29.68 8.31
N ASN A 45 -7.48 28.51 8.02
CA ASN A 45 -7.03 28.08 6.69
C ASN A 45 -5.94 28.95 6.05
N ARG A 46 -5.09 29.57 6.83
CA ARG A 46 -3.89 30.30 6.40
C ARG A 46 -2.76 30.07 7.38
N ILE A 47 -1.53 30.23 6.94
CA ILE A 47 -0.35 30.22 7.80
C ILE A 47 -0.03 31.65 8.20
N SER A 48 0.06 31.92 9.50
CA SER A 48 0.63 33.13 10.08
C SER A 48 2.10 32.93 10.36
N VAL A 49 2.93 33.86 9.94
CA VAL A 49 4.37 33.92 10.22
C VAL A 49 4.62 35.20 11.00
N GLU A 50 4.95 35.06 12.28
CA GLU A 50 5.20 36.19 13.16
C GLU A 50 6.48 36.93 12.76
N LYS A 51 6.59 38.19 13.17
CA LYS A 51 7.77 39.03 12.92
C LYS A 51 9.07 38.33 13.35
N ASN A 52 10.08 38.38 12.49
CA ASN A 52 11.41 37.76 12.62
C ASN A 52 11.38 36.22 12.70
N LYS A 53 10.31 35.59 12.23
CA LYS A 53 10.15 34.14 12.13
C LYS A 53 10.16 33.72 10.67
N SER A 54 10.38 32.43 10.45
CA SER A 54 10.34 31.84 9.11
C SER A 54 9.53 30.53 9.04
N VAL A 55 9.05 30.24 7.85
CA VAL A 55 8.36 29.00 7.48
C VAL A 55 8.92 28.50 6.16
N CYS A 56 9.17 27.19 6.06
CA CYS A 56 9.73 26.55 4.87
C CYS A 56 8.82 25.43 4.36
N SER A 57 8.76 25.26 3.04
CA SER A 57 7.97 24.24 2.35
C SER A 57 8.79 23.03 1.90
N ASP A 58 9.98 22.79 2.46
CA ASP A 58 10.85 21.63 2.19
C ASP A 58 10.33 20.34 2.85
N THR A 59 9.07 20.00 2.59
CA THR A 59 8.30 18.98 3.27
C THR A 59 7.70 17.98 2.29
N TYR A 60 7.14 16.90 2.81
CA TYR A 60 6.55 15.82 2.03
C TYR A 60 5.44 16.29 1.07
N PHE A 61 4.57 17.22 1.51
CA PHE A 61 3.44 17.67 0.69
C PHE A 61 3.76 18.93 -0.12
N ASN A 62 4.52 19.88 0.42
CA ASN A 62 4.68 21.19 -0.21
C ASN A 62 6.02 21.41 -0.93
N GLY A 63 6.93 20.45 -0.88
CA GLY A 63 8.08 20.43 -1.77
C GLY A 63 7.70 20.00 -3.19
N LEU A 64 8.22 20.66 -4.22
CA LEU A 64 8.03 20.24 -5.62
C LEU A 64 9.14 19.27 -6.03
N SER A 65 8.82 18.01 -6.28
CA SER A 65 9.74 16.98 -6.79
C SER A 65 10.10 17.23 -8.27
N ILE A 66 10.88 18.29 -8.54
CA ILE A 66 11.11 18.79 -9.90
C ILE A 66 11.77 17.75 -10.81
N ASP A 67 12.68 16.94 -10.27
CA ASP A 67 13.36 15.90 -11.05
C ASP A 67 12.40 14.78 -11.45
N LYS A 68 11.45 14.40 -10.57
CA LYS A 68 10.38 13.45 -10.90
C LYS A 68 9.43 13.98 -11.97
N TRP A 69 9.02 15.23 -11.86
CA TRP A 69 8.21 15.88 -12.90
C TRP A 69 8.92 15.90 -14.25
N ARG A 70 10.23 16.18 -14.29
CA ARG A 70 11.03 16.12 -15.54
C ARG A 70 11.20 14.71 -16.07
N GLU A 71 11.40 13.74 -15.20
CA GLU A 71 11.58 12.35 -15.57
C GLU A 71 10.30 11.77 -16.17
N TYR A 72 9.17 12.01 -15.50
CA TYR A 72 7.88 11.37 -15.88
C TYR A 72 7.15 12.12 -17.00
N THR A 73 7.44 13.39 -17.19
CA THR A 73 6.75 14.26 -18.15
C THR A 73 7.72 14.91 -19.13
N SER A 74 7.21 15.71 -20.07
CA SER A 74 8.03 16.53 -20.96
C SER A 74 8.20 17.98 -20.46
N LEU A 75 7.90 18.24 -19.19
CA LEU A 75 7.96 19.58 -18.61
C LEU A 75 9.40 20.03 -18.37
N ASN A 76 9.70 21.29 -18.75
CA ASN A 76 11.03 21.88 -18.58
C ASN A 76 11.02 23.15 -17.71
N ARG A 77 9.87 23.81 -17.59
CA ARG A 77 9.70 25.05 -16.83
C ARG A 77 8.65 24.86 -15.76
N PHE A 78 8.96 25.36 -14.56
CA PHE A 78 8.12 25.22 -13.37
C PHE A 78 7.99 26.56 -12.71
N PHE A 79 6.83 26.83 -12.12
CA PHE A 79 6.51 28.11 -11.52
C PHE A 79 5.85 27.88 -10.16
N LEU A 80 6.13 28.77 -9.22
CA LEU A 80 5.46 28.90 -7.94
C LEU A 80 4.52 30.10 -8.03
N ASP A 81 3.28 29.96 -7.59
CA ASP A 81 2.32 31.06 -7.39
C ASP A 81 1.73 30.91 -5.97
N ILE A 82 1.98 31.91 -5.11
CA ILE A 82 1.51 31.93 -3.73
C ILE A 82 0.76 33.21 -3.42
N ARG A 83 -0.29 33.09 -2.62
CA ARG A 83 -1.08 34.24 -2.13
C ARG A 83 -0.59 34.61 -0.74
N ILE A 84 -0.07 35.83 -0.60
CA ILE A 84 0.60 36.33 0.61
C ILE A 84 0.21 37.77 0.95
N SER A 85 0.42 38.15 2.21
CA SER A 85 0.40 39.54 2.64
C SER A 85 1.43 39.78 3.76
N GLY A 86 1.84 41.00 3.95
CA GLY A 86 2.83 41.42 4.94
C GLY A 86 4.10 41.99 4.32
N ASN A 87 5.10 42.24 5.15
CA ASN A 87 6.45 42.64 4.74
C ASN A 87 7.38 41.46 4.97
N LEU A 88 7.83 40.82 3.90
CA LEU A 88 8.50 39.53 3.96
C LEU A 88 9.54 39.33 2.86
N LYS A 89 10.39 38.36 3.07
CA LYS A 89 11.35 37.86 2.09
C LYS A 89 10.97 36.44 1.70
N ILE A 90 10.96 36.15 0.39
CA ILE A 90 10.75 34.81 -0.17
C ILE A 90 12.07 34.32 -0.73
N SER A 91 12.58 33.22 -0.23
CA SER A 91 13.77 32.55 -0.78
C SER A 91 13.34 31.21 -1.39
N ILE A 92 13.86 30.90 -2.59
CA ILE A 92 13.61 29.61 -3.27
C ILE A 92 14.87 28.79 -3.18
N TYR A 93 14.71 27.50 -2.86
CA TYR A 93 15.80 26.56 -2.68
C TYR A 93 15.62 25.31 -3.55
N GLU A 94 16.73 24.75 -4.02
CA GLU A 94 16.83 23.37 -4.49
C GLU A 94 17.42 22.50 -3.37
N ASN A 95 16.84 21.31 -3.17
CA ASN A 95 17.24 20.37 -2.15
C ASN A 95 17.48 19.01 -2.81
N TYR A 96 18.70 18.50 -2.78
CA TYR A 96 19.06 17.26 -3.48
C TYR A 96 20.21 16.53 -2.79
N ILE A 97 20.52 15.33 -3.23
CA ILE A 97 21.64 14.53 -2.74
C ILE A 97 22.78 14.58 -3.75
N SER A 98 24.00 14.88 -3.26
CA SER A 98 25.23 14.77 -4.02
C SER A 98 26.30 14.09 -3.15
N ASP A 99 26.93 13.03 -3.66
CA ASP A 99 27.95 12.25 -2.96
C ASP A 99 27.51 11.78 -1.55
N GLY A 100 26.23 11.42 -1.42
CA GLY A 100 25.62 10.96 -0.16
C GLY A 100 25.24 12.08 0.81
N ASN A 101 25.58 13.33 0.52
CA ASN A 101 25.26 14.51 1.34
C ASN A 101 24.03 15.24 0.81
N ILE A 102 23.24 15.80 1.71
CA ILE A 102 22.13 16.68 1.36
C ILE A 102 22.67 18.08 1.11
N ILE A 103 22.30 18.63 -0.02
CA ILE A 103 22.65 19.99 -0.46
C ILE A 103 21.37 20.80 -0.49
N LYS A 104 21.40 21.98 0.14
CA LYS A 104 20.34 22.99 0.08
C LYS A 104 20.95 24.29 -0.47
N ASN A 105 20.66 24.61 -1.73
CA ASN A 105 21.16 25.79 -2.41
C ASN A 105 20.04 26.78 -2.66
N LYS A 106 20.28 28.08 -2.40
CA LYS A 106 19.36 29.14 -2.74
C LYS A 106 19.45 29.44 -4.24
N THR A 107 18.30 29.33 -4.94
CA THR A 107 18.20 29.62 -6.38
C THR A 107 17.52 30.96 -6.68
N GLY A 108 16.78 31.53 -5.71
CA GLY A 108 16.10 32.82 -5.86
C GLY A 108 15.87 33.51 -4.53
N GLU A 109 15.77 34.83 -4.55
CA GLU A 109 15.41 35.65 -3.39
C GLU A 109 14.62 36.89 -3.85
N HIS A 110 13.49 37.16 -3.18
CA HIS A 110 12.58 38.25 -3.52
C HIS A 110 12.10 38.92 -2.25
N LEU A 111 12.04 40.26 -2.28
CA LEU A 111 11.40 41.05 -1.25
C LEU A 111 9.96 41.35 -1.68
N PHE A 112 9.04 41.24 -0.74
CA PHE A 112 7.62 41.47 -0.98
C PHE A 112 7.05 42.34 0.16
N SER A 113 6.23 43.32 -0.18
CA SER A 113 5.54 44.17 0.79
C SER A 113 4.15 44.50 0.27
N SER A 114 3.14 44.11 0.98
CA SER A 114 1.73 44.47 0.73
C SER A 114 0.88 44.22 1.97
N GLU A 115 0.10 45.19 2.38
CA GLU A 115 -0.88 45.03 3.47
C GLU A 115 -2.05 44.14 3.07
N ASN A 116 -2.39 44.09 1.77
CA ASN A 116 -3.45 43.28 1.22
C ASN A 116 -2.90 41.96 0.68
N GLN A 117 -3.78 40.92 0.64
CA GLN A 117 -3.48 39.68 -0.04
C GLN A 117 -3.20 39.91 -1.52
N MET A 118 -2.03 39.49 -1.99
CA MET A 118 -1.61 39.55 -3.40
C MET A 118 -0.93 38.25 -3.82
N ASN A 119 -0.91 38.02 -5.13
CA ASN A 119 -0.17 36.90 -5.70
C ASN A 119 1.31 37.29 -5.88
N PHE A 120 2.17 36.35 -5.48
CA PHE A 120 3.58 36.35 -5.83
C PHE A 120 3.85 35.17 -6.74
N SER A 121 4.46 35.43 -7.90
CA SER A 121 4.81 34.39 -8.87
C SER A 121 6.30 34.42 -9.18
N SER A 122 6.93 33.24 -9.25
CA SER A 122 8.33 33.07 -9.61
C SER A 122 8.56 31.79 -10.41
N GLU A 123 9.47 31.87 -11.39
CA GLU A 123 9.96 30.63 -12.05
C GLU A 123 10.87 29.86 -11.08
N CYS A 124 10.71 28.57 -11.04
CA CYS A 124 11.47 27.64 -10.22
C CYS A 124 12.47 26.88 -11.10
N SER A 125 13.74 26.95 -10.74
CA SER A 125 14.82 26.21 -11.40
C SER A 125 15.63 25.44 -10.37
N GLY A 126 16.36 24.42 -10.80
CA GLY A 126 17.18 23.61 -9.93
C GLY A 126 16.91 22.11 -10.12
N ARG A 127 17.24 21.31 -9.12
CA ARG A 127 17.10 19.84 -9.10
C ARG A 127 16.59 19.34 -7.74
N GLY A 128 16.22 18.06 -7.69
CA GLY A 128 15.72 17.41 -6.49
C GLY A 128 14.33 17.90 -6.10
N ILE A 129 14.21 18.47 -4.90
CA ILE A 129 12.98 19.08 -4.38
C ILE A 129 13.14 20.59 -4.34
N ILE A 130 12.28 21.31 -5.03
CA ILE A 130 12.20 22.77 -4.92
C ILE A 130 11.29 23.13 -3.75
N SER A 131 11.77 24.04 -2.90
CA SER A 131 11.02 24.60 -1.77
C SER A 131 11.13 26.11 -1.72
N PHE A 132 10.19 26.75 -1.04
CA PHE A 132 10.29 28.16 -0.69
C PHE A 132 10.36 28.36 0.82
N GLU A 133 11.00 29.45 1.24
CA GLU A 133 11.02 29.92 2.62
C GLU A 133 10.48 31.33 2.65
N ILE A 134 9.56 31.60 3.57
CA ILE A 134 9.06 32.94 3.88
C ILE A 134 9.69 33.36 5.20
N TYR A 135 10.46 34.47 5.18
CA TYR A 135 10.94 35.17 6.37
C TYR A 135 10.16 36.46 6.54
N ALA A 136 9.51 36.66 7.68
CA ALA A 136 8.65 37.80 7.96
C ALA A 136 9.42 38.92 8.65
N PHE A 137 9.47 40.12 8.05
CA PHE A 137 9.96 41.35 8.72
C PHE A 137 8.90 41.95 9.64
N GLU A 138 7.63 41.66 9.37
CA GLU A 138 6.46 42.00 10.17
C GLU A 138 5.49 40.82 10.10
N ASP A 139 4.47 40.77 10.95
CA ASP A 139 3.46 39.70 10.93
C ASP A 139 2.87 39.54 9.53
N SER A 140 3.02 38.39 8.97
CA SER A 140 2.75 38.10 7.57
C SER A 140 1.90 36.85 7.43
N PHE A 141 1.23 36.69 6.28
CA PHE A 141 0.32 35.56 6.06
C PHE A 141 0.54 34.88 4.71
N LEU A 142 0.45 33.54 4.70
CA LEU A 142 0.34 32.72 3.50
C LEU A 142 -1.07 32.14 3.43
N TYR A 143 -1.79 32.42 2.33
CA TYR A 143 -3.18 32.03 2.12
C TYR A 143 -3.33 30.80 1.22
N GLY A 144 -2.25 30.25 0.69
CA GLY A 144 -2.19 29.13 -0.23
C GLY A 144 -1.44 29.44 -1.49
N GLY A 145 -1.52 28.55 -2.45
CA GLY A 145 -0.84 28.68 -3.73
C GLY A 145 -0.73 27.35 -4.45
N GLU A 146 0.07 27.35 -5.50
CA GLU A 146 0.30 26.16 -6.32
C GLU A 146 1.67 26.21 -6.99
N TYR A 147 2.19 25.03 -7.33
CA TYR A 147 3.20 24.89 -8.37
C TYR A 147 2.50 24.54 -9.69
N TYR A 148 2.93 25.18 -10.76
CA TYR A 148 2.34 24.99 -12.08
C TYR A 148 3.37 24.97 -13.20
N SER A 149 2.94 24.54 -14.36
CA SER A 149 3.69 24.62 -15.61
C SER A 149 2.76 24.97 -16.77
N TYR A 150 3.31 25.06 -17.97
CA TYR A 150 2.55 25.27 -19.21
C TYR A 150 2.70 24.05 -20.11
N ALA A 151 1.59 23.39 -20.43
CA ALA A 151 1.55 22.20 -21.26
C ALA A 151 0.18 22.03 -21.91
N GLU A 152 0.10 21.12 -22.86
CA GLU A 152 -1.15 20.56 -23.40
C GLU A 152 -1.35 19.16 -22.79
N PRO A 153 -2.26 18.98 -21.83
CA PRO A 153 -2.48 17.68 -21.21
C PRO A 153 -3.23 16.74 -22.17
N GLU A 154 -2.84 15.48 -22.18
CA GLU A 154 -3.60 14.43 -22.84
C GLU A 154 -4.94 14.20 -22.14
N TYR A 155 -5.89 13.64 -22.89
CA TYR A 155 -7.18 13.26 -22.31
C TYR A 155 -7.01 12.06 -21.37
N VAL A 156 -7.27 12.26 -20.09
CA VAL A 156 -7.32 11.22 -19.07
C VAL A 156 -8.70 11.18 -18.44
N LYS A 157 -9.23 9.96 -18.23
CA LYS A 157 -10.40 9.68 -17.40
C LYS A 157 -10.14 8.41 -16.59
N ILE A 158 -10.23 8.52 -15.28
CA ILE A 158 -9.88 7.47 -14.32
C ILE A 158 -11.14 6.71 -13.89
N ALA A 159 -11.07 5.39 -13.89
CA ALA A 159 -11.98 4.51 -13.17
C ALA A 159 -11.32 4.09 -11.84
N ALA A 160 -11.76 4.68 -10.72
CA ALA A 160 -11.34 4.24 -9.39
C ALA A 160 -12.12 2.98 -9.01
N VAL A 161 -11.43 1.88 -8.81
CA VAL A 161 -12.00 0.59 -8.44
C VAL A 161 -11.75 0.33 -6.96
N ILE A 162 -12.83 0.10 -6.21
CA ILE A 162 -12.80 -0.15 -4.77
C ILE A 162 -13.47 -1.50 -4.49
N CYS A 163 -12.76 -2.37 -3.79
CA CYS A 163 -13.33 -3.61 -3.25
C CYS A 163 -13.68 -3.40 -1.78
N THR A 164 -14.91 -3.70 -1.39
CA THR A 164 -15.33 -3.56 0.02
C THR A 164 -15.98 -4.83 0.56
N TYR A 165 -15.77 -5.08 1.86
CA TYR A 165 -16.41 -6.17 2.58
C TYR A 165 -16.76 -5.74 4.01
N LYS A 166 -18.02 -5.33 4.23
CA LYS A 166 -18.55 -4.91 5.55
C LYS A 166 -17.76 -3.78 6.20
N ARG A 167 -17.43 -2.73 5.43
CA ARG A 167 -16.68 -1.55 5.86
C ARG A 167 -17.34 -0.26 5.36
N GLU A 168 -18.65 -0.19 5.49
CA GLU A 168 -19.50 0.87 4.95
C GLU A 168 -19.05 2.27 5.40
N GLU A 169 -18.68 2.44 6.67
CA GLU A 169 -18.29 3.73 7.23
C GLU A 169 -17.02 4.30 6.59
N PHE A 170 -16.01 3.45 6.39
CA PHE A 170 -14.75 3.87 5.74
C PHE A 170 -15.01 4.25 4.28
N LEU A 171 -15.74 3.41 3.56
CA LEU A 171 -16.08 3.66 2.16
C LEU A 171 -16.91 4.95 2.01
N LYS A 172 -17.96 5.16 2.81
CA LYS A 172 -18.81 6.36 2.76
C LYS A 172 -18.00 7.62 3.02
N ARG A 173 -17.06 7.58 3.99
CA ARG A 173 -16.15 8.71 4.25
C ARG A 173 -15.30 9.04 3.02
N ASN A 174 -14.63 8.06 2.42
CA ASN A 174 -13.77 8.26 1.26
C ASN A 174 -14.58 8.79 0.06
N ILE A 175 -15.75 8.22 -0.20
CA ILE A 175 -16.66 8.72 -1.25
C ILE A 175 -17.11 10.15 -0.97
N SER A 176 -17.40 10.50 0.28
CA SER A 176 -17.78 11.88 0.64
C SER A 176 -16.68 12.87 0.33
N ILE A 177 -15.41 12.52 0.66
CA ILE A 177 -14.23 13.34 0.35
C ILE A 177 -14.09 13.52 -1.17
N ILE A 178 -14.16 12.43 -1.94
CA ILE A 178 -14.03 12.44 -3.39
C ILE A 178 -15.18 13.22 -4.05
N ASN A 179 -16.40 13.04 -3.59
CA ASN A 179 -17.56 13.78 -4.08
C ASN A 179 -17.39 15.29 -3.90
N LYS A 180 -17.01 15.73 -2.70
CA LYS A 180 -16.80 17.14 -2.38
C LYS A 180 -15.67 17.76 -3.20
N ALA A 181 -14.56 17.05 -3.34
CA ALA A 181 -13.38 17.55 -4.03
C ALA A 181 -13.53 17.58 -5.56
N PHE A 182 -14.23 16.57 -6.13
CA PHE A 182 -14.20 16.30 -7.56
C PHE A 182 -15.57 16.12 -8.22
N LEU A 183 -16.33 15.09 -7.83
CA LEU A 183 -17.52 14.69 -8.61
C LEU A 183 -18.66 15.72 -8.56
N LYS A 184 -18.75 16.50 -7.49
CA LYS A 184 -19.74 17.59 -7.30
C LYS A 184 -19.11 18.98 -7.38
N ASN A 185 -17.86 19.10 -7.85
CA ASN A 185 -17.15 20.35 -7.98
C ASN A 185 -16.82 20.64 -9.48
N PRO A 186 -17.65 21.45 -10.18
CA PRO A 186 -17.45 21.75 -11.59
C PRO A 186 -16.10 22.46 -11.91
N ASP A 187 -15.50 23.12 -10.92
CA ASP A 187 -14.21 23.80 -11.10
C ASP A 187 -13.02 22.84 -11.01
N SER A 188 -13.26 21.60 -10.62
CA SER A 188 -12.21 20.59 -10.53
C SER A 188 -11.86 20.02 -11.91
N PRO A 189 -10.56 19.84 -12.25
CA PRO A 189 -10.18 19.17 -13.50
C PRO A 189 -10.57 17.68 -13.55
N LEU A 190 -10.89 17.06 -12.41
CA LEU A 190 -11.42 15.71 -12.35
C LEU A 190 -12.96 15.64 -12.47
N TYR A 191 -13.66 16.77 -12.50
CA TYR A 191 -15.08 16.79 -12.80
C TYR A 191 -15.33 16.14 -14.18
N GLU A 192 -16.24 15.16 -14.27
CA GLU A 192 -16.45 14.32 -15.46
C GLU A 192 -15.25 13.46 -15.91
N ARG A 193 -14.12 13.51 -15.21
CA ARG A 193 -12.91 12.74 -15.50
C ARG A 193 -12.64 11.62 -14.49
N LEU A 194 -13.55 11.39 -13.56
CA LEU A 194 -13.47 10.36 -12.54
C LEU A 194 -14.77 9.58 -12.47
N GLU A 195 -14.68 8.25 -12.49
CA GLU A 195 -15.78 7.32 -12.22
C GLU A 195 -15.35 6.39 -11.08
N ILE A 196 -16.28 5.97 -10.23
CA ILE A 196 -16.02 5.06 -9.12
C ILE A 196 -16.75 3.75 -9.36
N PHE A 197 -16.05 2.63 -9.29
CA PHE A 197 -16.56 1.27 -9.46
C PHE A 197 -16.39 0.51 -8.14
N ILE A 198 -17.50 0.22 -7.46
CA ILE A 198 -17.48 -0.41 -6.14
C ILE A 198 -17.93 -1.87 -6.28
N ALA A 199 -17.04 -2.79 -5.95
CA ALA A 199 -17.37 -4.22 -5.82
C ALA A 199 -17.70 -4.52 -4.35
N ASP A 200 -18.99 -4.68 -4.03
CA ASP A 200 -19.48 -5.00 -2.69
C ASP A 200 -19.51 -6.52 -2.47
N ASN A 201 -18.42 -7.05 -1.96
CA ASN A 201 -18.27 -8.46 -1.59
C ASN A 201 -19.14 -8.86 -0.38
N GLY A 202 -19.61 -7.88 0.39
CA GLY A 202 -20.47 -8.08 1.56
C GLY A 202 -21.93 -8.12 1.21
N GLN A 203 -22.32 -7.51 0.10
CA GLN A 203 -23.69 -7.24 -0.33
C GLN A 203 -24.48 -6.48 0.75
N THR A 204 -23.80 -5.58 1.47
CA THR A 204 -24.34 -4.85 2.62
C THR A 204 -24.56 -3.37 2.33
N LEU A 205 -24.02 -2.85 1.23
CA LEU A 205 -24.20 -1.45 0.84
C LEU A 205 -25.63 -1.20 0.35
N GLU A 206 -26.18 -0.05 0.72
CA GLU A 206 -27.43 0.44 0.19
C GLU A 206 -27.26 1.01 -1.23
N THR A 207 -28.30 0.97 -2.05
CA THR A 207 -28.22 1.41 -3.45
C THR A 207 -28.14 2.92 -3.60
N ASP A 208 -28.43 3.68 -2.55
CA ASP A 208 -28.35 5.14 -2.49
C ASP A 208 -26.92 5.69 -2.64
N ILE A 209 -25.90 4.83 -2.45
CA ILE A 209 -24.50 5.18 -2.71
C ILE A 209 -24.21 5.36 -4.20
N SER A 210 -25.03 4.77 -5.07
CA SER A 210 -24.88 4.87 -6.53
C SER A 210 -25.35 6.24 -7.03
N ASP A 211 -24.56 6.82 -7.95
CA ASP A 211 -24.83 8.11 -8.60
C ASP A 211 -24.41 8.01 -10.06
N ARG A 212 -24.54 9.08 -10.83
CA ARG A 212 -24.11 9.14 -12.24
C ARG A 212 -22.68 8.64 -12.46
N ASN A 213 -21.78 8.95 -11.54
CA ASN A 213 -20.35 8.61 -11.62
C ASN A 213 -19.92 7.56 -10.59
N ILE A 214 -20.86 6.95 -9.85
CA ILE A 214 -20.58 5.92 -8.83
C ILE A 214 -21.42 4.70 -9.15
N HIS A 215 -20.74 3.59 -9.44
CA HIS A 215 -21.34 2.33 -9.88
C HIS A 215 -21.13 1.27 -8.81
N LEU A 216 -22.23 0.73 -8.29
CA LEU A 216 -22.23 -0.33 -7.27
C LEU A 216 -22.52 -1.68 -7.92
N PHE A 217 -21.64 -2.63 -7.69
CA PHE A 217 -21.77 -4.02 -8.13
C PHE A 217 -21.81 -4.93 -6.91
N ARG A 218 -22.98 -5.53 -6.67
CA ARG A 218 -23.09 -6.59 -5.67
C ARG A 218 -22.29 -7.79 -6.14
N ASN A 219 -21.33 -8.21 -5.33
CA ASN A 219 -20.43 -9.28 -5.67
C ASN A 219 -20.50 -10.38 -4.62
N ARG A 220 -20.32 -11.62 -5.05
CA ARG A 220 -20.08 -12.71 -4.13
C ARG A 220 -18.70 -12.51 -3.51
N ASN A 221 -18.54 -12.78 -2.20
CA ASN A 221 -17.23 -12.64 -1.58
C ASN A 221 -16.20 -13.58 -2.20
N THR A 222 -15.40 -13.06 -3.09
CA THR A 222 -14.28 -13.72 -3.75
C THR A 222 -12.93 -13.14 -3.30
N GLY A 223 -12.94 -12.45 -2.13
CA GLY A 223 -11.78 -11.78 -1.56
C GLY A 223 -11.41 -10.49 -2.28
N GLY A 224 -10.29 -9.89 -1.91
CA GLY A 224 -9.74 -8.69 -2.56
C GLY A 224 -9.47 -8.93 -4.04
N SER A 225 -8.81 -10.04 -4.36
CA SER A 225 -8.50 -10.45 -5.73
C SER A 225 -9.73 -10.45 -6.64
N GLY A 226 -10.82 -11.10 -6.20
CA GLY A 226 -12.04 -11.15 -7.00
C GLY A 226 -12.85 -9.85 -6.99
N GLY A 227 -12.83 -9.08 -5.90
CA GLY A 227 -13.51 -7.80 -5.84
C GLY A 227 -12.85 -6.75 -6.75
N PHE A 228 -11.54 -6.61 -6.71
CA PHE A 228 -10.82 -5.74 -7.64
C PHE A 228 -10.99 -6.18 -9.09
N THR A 229 -10.87 -7.49 -9.36
CA THR A 229 -11.10 -8.01 -10.72
C THR A 229 -12.51 -7.74 -11.21
N ARG A 230 -13.55 -7.86 -10.35
CA ARG A 230 -14.93 -7.49 -10.70
C ARG A 230 -15.01 -6.03 -11.15
N GLY A 231 -14.44 -5.11 -10.39
CA GLY A 231 -14.43 -3.70 -10.75
C GLY A 231 -13.64 -3.41 -12.03
N MET A 232 -12.50 -4.07 -12.24
CA MET A 232 -11.72 -3.99 -13.47
C MET A 232 -12.54 -4.44 -14.69
N ILE A 233 -13.25 -5.58 -14.60
CA ILE A 233 -14.10 -6.11 -15.68
C ILE A 233 -15.21 -5.12 -16.03
N GLU A 234 -15.89 -4.58 -15.03
CA GLU A 234 -16.99 -3.65 -15.25
C GLU A 234 -16.51 -2.33 -15.86
N ALA A 235 -15.38 -1.80 -15.40
CA ALA A 235 -14.75 -0.63 -16.01
C ALA A 235 -14.31 -0.91 -17.46
N TYR A 236 -13.70 -2.07 -17.72
CA TYR A 236 -13.28 -2.48 -19.05
C TYR A 236 -14.44 -2.59 -20.04
N ARG A 237 -15.58 -3.16 -19.60
CA ARG A 237 -16.80 -3.32 -20.44
C ARG A 237 -17.35 -1.98 -20.93
N VAL A 238 -17.27 -0.95 -20.11
CA VAL A 238 -17.80 0.40 -20.42
C VAL A 238 -16.73 1.39 -20.87
N LYS A 239 -15.48 0.96 -21.04
CA LYS A 239 -14.35 1.86 -21.31
C LYS A 239 -14.54 2.76 -22.53
N ALA A 240 -15.10 2.23 -23.60
CA ALA A 240 -15.33 2.99 -24.83
C ALA A 240 -16.48 4.00 -24.68
N GLU A 241 -17.60 3.57 -24.09
CA GLU A 241 -18.77 4.41 -23.85
C GLU A 241 -18.43 5.58 -22.93
N LYS A 242 -17.75 5.29 -21.80
CA LYS A 242 -17.38 6.28 -20.79
C LYS A 242 -16.05 6.98 -21.06
N LYS A 243 -15.35 6.59 -22.13
CA LYS A 243 -14.02 7.11 -22.51
C LYS A 243 -12.98 6.96 -21.38
N LEU A 244 -13.00 5.83 -20.67
CA LEU A 244 -12.04 5.54 -19.61
C LEU A 244 -10.67 5.24 -20.20
N THR A 245 -9.62 5.79 -19.59
CA THR A 245 -8.23 5.64 -20.05
C THR A 245 -7.35 4.96 -18.99
N HIS A 246 -7.66 5.12 -17.73
CA HIS A 246 -6.88 4.57 -16.62
C HIS A 246 -7.77 3.92 -15.57
N ILE A 247 -7.20 2.94 -14.89
CA ILE A 247 -7.72 2.34 -13.66
C ILE A 247 -6.94 2.91 -12.48
N LEU A 248 -7.59 3.08 -11.35
CA LEU A 248 -6.96 3.30 -10.05
C LEU A 248 -7.55 2.31 -9.06
N LEU A 249 -6.78 1.34 -8.62
CA LEU A 249 -7.17 0.43 -7.53
C LEU A 249 -6.92 1.10 -6.19
N MET A 250 -7.87 0.99 -5.29
CA MET A 250 -7.83 1.64 -3.99
C MET A 250 -8.55 0.81 -2.93
N ASP A 251 -7.94 0.61 -1.76
CA ASP A 251 -8.60 -0.05 -0.63
C ASP A 251 -9.74 0.80 -0.05
N ASP A 252 -10.71 0.16 0.57
CA ASP A 252 -11.87 0.81 1.18
C ASP A 252 -11.56 1.46 2.53
N ASP A 253 -10.57 0.95 3.27
CA ASP A 253 -10.22 1.35 4.66
C ASP A 253 -9.02 2.31 4.77
N ILE A 254 -8.58 2.88 3.66
CA ILE A 254 -7.58 3.96 3.66
C ILE A 254 -8.17 5.31 4.09
N VAL A 255 -7.31 6.24 4.49
CA VAL A 255 -7.60 7.68 4.48
C VAL A 255 -6.95 8.26 3.24
N ILE A 256 -7.73 8.90 2.37
CA ILE A 256 -7.23 9.49 1.13
C ILE A 256 -7.19 11.03 1.23
N SER A 257 -6.10 11.62 0.72
CA SER A 257 -6.07 13.05 0.42
C SER A 257 -6.57 13.30 -1.01
N PRO A 258 -7.47 14.27 -1.23
CA PRO A 258 -7.83 14.68 -2.58
C PRO A 258 -6.62 15.01 -3.45
N GLU A 259 -5.60 15.63 -2.87
CA GLU A 259 -4.39 15.99 -3.59
C GLU A 259 -3.64 14.79 -4.17
N ALA A 260 -3.66 13.63 -3.50
CA ALA A 260 -3.05 12.42 -4.05
C ALA A 260 -3.71 12.00 -5.38
N LEU A 261 -5.05 12.04 -5.42
CA LEU A 261 -5.81 11.72 -6.63
C LEU A 261 -5.61 12.78 -7.72
N TYR A 262 -5.56 14.06 -7.32
CA TYR A 262 -5.28 15.16 -8.22
C TYR A 262 -3.90 15.03 -8.88
N ARG A 263 -2.83 14.83 -8.09
CA ARG A 263 -1.45 14.67 -8.63
C ARG A 263 -1.34 13.44 -9.54
N THR A 264 -1.98 12.33 -9.18
CA THR A 264 -2.02 11.13 -10.02
C THR A 264 -2.69 11.41 -11.37
N PHE A 265 -3.82 12.11 -11.36
CA PHE A 265 -4.50 12.52 -12.60
C PHE A 265 -3.62 13.42 -13.48
N ILE A 266 -2.93 14.41 -12.89
CA ILE A 266 -2.02 15.29 -13.61
C ILE A 266 -0.80 14.51 -14.15
N LEU A 267 -0.22 13.60 -13.37
CA LEU A 267 0.87 12.75 -13.85
C LEU A 267 0.47 11.96 -15.09
N PHE A 268 -0.67 11.30 -15.07
CA PHE A 268 -1.15 10.56 -16.25
C PHE A 268 -1.41 11.46 -17.44
N SER A 269 -1.96 12.66 -17.21
CA SER A 269 -2.29 13.58 -18.31
C SER A 269 -1.06 14.26 -18.94
N LEU A 270 0.07 14.26 -18.26
CA LEU A 270 1.32 14.88 -18.72
C LEU A 270 2.44 13.86 -18.98
N ALA A 271 2.19 12.57 -18.78
CA ALA A 271 3.19 11.52 -18.93
C ALA A 271 3.83 11.55 -20.32
N ASN A 272 5.16 11.54 -20.37
CA ASN A 272 5.89 11.50 -21.65
C ASN A 272 5.80 10.10 -22.28
N GLU A 273 6.30 9.95 -23.50
CA GLU A 273 6.24 8.68 -24.25
C GLU A 273 6.83 7.48 -23.49
N ASN A 274 7.86 7.72 -22.67
CA ASN A 274 8.51 6.68 -21.87
C ASN A 274 7.68 6.24 -20.66
N TYR A 275 6.75 7.07 -20.18
CA TYR A 275 5.93 6.84 -19.00
C TYR A 275 4.42 6.77 -19.30
N ARG A 276 4.02 6.87 -20.58
CA ARG A 276 2.60 6.78 -20.98
C ARG A 276 1.92 5.49 -20.52
N ASN A 277 2.66 4.39 -20.47
CA ASN A 277 2.18 3.09 -20.03
C ASN A 277 2.62 2.74 -18.58
N ALA A 278 3.21 3.70 -17.86
CA ALA A 278 3.70 3.45 -16.51
C ALA A 278 2.55 3.26 -15.52
N PHE A 279 2.82 2.49 -14.48
CA PHE A 279 2.00 2.47 -13.29
C PHE A 279 2.31 3.70 -12.43
N ALA A 280 1.34 4.14 -11.63
CA ALA A 280 1.53 5.18 -10.62
C ALA A 280 1.11 4.65 -9.26
N GLY A 281 1.95 4.81 -8.27
CA GLY A 281 1.73 4.32 -6.93
C GLY A 281 1.57 5.41 -5.89
N GLY A 282 0.84 5.11 -4.82
CA GLY A 282 0.79 5.93 -3.61
C GLY A 282 1.53 5.25 -2.46
N SER A 283 2.39 6.01 -1.78
CA SER A 283 3.07 5.53 -0.58
C SER A 283 2.07 5.15 0.51
N MET A 284 2.34 4.09 1.25
CA MET A 284 1.58 3.75 2.45
C MET A 284 2.20 4.42 3.67
N ILE A 285 1.43 5.29 4.32
CA ILE A 285 1.78 5.91 5.60
C ILE A 285 0.90 5.28 6.70
N ARG A 286 1.46 5.11 7.88
CA ARG A 286 0.74 4.55 9.03
C ARG A 286 -0.45 5.42 9.43
N LEU A 287 -1.57 4.79 9.73
CA LEU A 287 -2.76 5.50 10.21
C LEU A 287 -2.62 6.00 11.65
N ASP A 288 -1.90 5.25 12.50
CA ASP A 288 -1.66 5.55 13.90
C ASP A 288 -0.50 6.55 14.13
N ARG A 289 0.41 6.67 13.16
CA ARG A 289 1.52 7.63 13.12
C ARG A 289 1.57 8.23 11.73
N ARG A 290 0.77 9.24 11.46
CA ARG A 290 0.49 9.78 10.12
C ARG A 290 1.67 10.47 9.42
N PHE A 291 2.87 10.24 9.91
CA PHE A 291 4.13 10.74 9.38
C PHE A 291 5.14 9.61 9.06
N GLU A 292 4.87 8.38 9.51
CA GLU A 292 5.79 7.25 9.33
C GLU A 292 5.39 6.42 8.11
N GLN A 293 6.28 6.39 7.12
CA GLN A 293 6.10 5.63 5.89
C GLN A 293 6.31 4.14 6.11
N THR A 294 5.39 3.33 5.64
CA THR A 294 5.51 1.86 5.68
C THR A 294 6.09 1.31 4.38
N GLU A 295 5.71 1.89 3.25
CA GLU A 295 6.17 1.42 1.94
C GLU A 295 6.00 2.51 0.88
N SER A 296 6.99 2.61 -0.01
CA SER A 296 6.92 3.39 -1.25
C SER A 296 7.50 2.55 -2.38
N GLY A 297 6.65 1.68 -2.95
CA GLY A 297 7.04 0.62 -3.86
C GLY A 297 7.72 -0.56 -3.17
N ALA A 298 7.74 -1.71 -3.82
CA ALA A 298 8.27 -2.95 -3.25
C ALA A 298 9.01 -3.82 -4.28
N LEU A 299 9.79 -4.76 -3.73
CA LEU A 299 10.46 -5.83 -4.46
C LEU A 299 9.94 -7.18 -3.98
N TRP A 300 9.93 -8.14 -4.89
CA TRP A 300 9.60 -9.53 -4.59
C TRP A 300 10.87 -10.38 -4.49
N ASN A 301 11.18 -10.87 -3.30
CA ASN A 301 12.32 -11.72 -3.06
C ASN A 301 11.89 -13.15 -2.66
N ARG A 302 11.42 -13.93 -3.64
CA ARG A 302 11.10 -15.38 -3.50
C ARG A 302 10.15 -15.71 -2.35
N GLY A 303 9.19 -14.83 -2.05
CA GLY A 303 8.22 -14.99 -0.98
C GLY A 303 8.33 -13.94 0.13
N ASP A 304 9.43 -13.21 0.18
CA ASP A 304 9.57 -12.08 1.09
C ASP A 304 9.31 -10.77 0.32
N ILE A 305 8.35 -9.99 0.76
CA ILE A 305 8.11 -8.62 0.29
C ILE A 305 9.16 -7.72 0.93
N VAL A 306 9.92 -7.02 0.10
CA VAL A 306 10.87 -6.00 0.55
C VAL A 306 10.23 -4.64 0.33
N SER A 307 9.55 -4.12 1.36
CA SER A 307 8.99 -2.76 1.36
C SER A 307 10.12 -1.74 1.32
N LEU A 308 10.16 -0.90 0.28
CA LEU A 308 11.20 0.11 0.15
C LEU A 308 10.86 1.34 0.98
N LYS A 309 11.91 2.02 1.46
CA LYS A 309 11.83 3.25 2.26
C LYS A 309 10.98 3.10 3.53
N TYR A 310 10.97 1.88 4.08
CA TYR A 310 10.26 1.54 5.31
C TYR A 310 10.81 2.32 6.51
N GLY A 311 9.90 2.85 7.34
CA GLY A 311 10.23 3.53 8.60
C GLY A 311 10.74 4.97 8.43
N TYR A 312 10.64 5.57 7.23
CA TYR A 312 10.98 6.99 7.07
C TYR A 312 9.98 7.86 7.83
N ASP A 313 10.52 8.72 8.71
CA ASP A 313 9.77 9.83 9.30
C ASP A 313 9.72 10.98 8.27
N LEU A 314 8.56 11.16 7.66
CA LEU A 314 8.37 12.14 6.58
C LEU A 314 8.20 13.58 7.09
N ARG A 315 8.32 13.81 8.40
CA ARG A 315 8.47 15.15 8.97
C ARG A 315 9.89 15.68 8.82
N ASP A 316 10.83 14.80 8.51
CA ASP A 316 12.23 15.15 8.30
C ASP A 316 12.46 15.47 6.81
N ALA A 317 12.95 16.68 6.52
CA ALA A 317 13.29 17.12 5.16
C ALA A 317 14.30 16.19 4.48
N GLU A 318 15.27 15.64 5.24
CA GLU A 318 16.25 14.69 4.71
C GLU A 318 15.56 13.43 4.19
N ASN A 319 14.63 12.87 4.97
CA ASN A 319 13.88 11.68 4.57
C ASN A 319 12.97 11.97 3.36
N CYS A 320 12.40 13.17 3.24
CA CYS A 320 11.65 13.57 2.06
C CYS A 320 12.52 13.59 0.80
N ILE A 321 13.77 14.09 0.90
CA ILE A 321 14.71 14.11 -0.23
C ILE A 321 15.16 12.68 -0.57
N ARG A 322 15.47 11.85 0.42
CA ARG A 322 15.83 10.43 0.23
C ARG A 322 14.68 9.61 -0.38
N ASN A 323 13.45 9.98 -0.07
CA ASN A 323 12.26 9.33 -0.61
C ASN A 323 12.13 9.49 -2.13
N GLU A 324 12.74 10.55 -2.70
CA GLU A 324 12.73 10.81 -4.15
C GLU A 324 13.83 10.06 -4.93
N ILE A 325 14.74 9.35 -4.26
CA ILE A 325 15.75 8.53 -4.95
C ILE A 325 15.04 7.41 -5.69
N ASN A 326 15.41 7.22 -6.97
CA ASN A 326 14.93 6.11 -7.77
C ASN A 326 15.53 4.80 -7.26
N ASP A 327 14.67 3.83 -7.00
CA ASP A 327 15.01 2.45 -6.69
C ASP A 327 14.57 1.54 -7.83
N ASN A 328 15.14 0.34 -7.89
CA ASN A 328 14.62 -0.71 -8.75
C ASN A 328 13.31 -1.22 -8.13
N LEU A 329 12.20 -0.77 -8.68
CA LEU A 329 10.86 -1.10 -8.22
C LEU A 329 10.28 -2.19 -9.11
N GLU A 330 9.58 -3.18 -8.52
CA GLU A 330 8.98 -4.27 -9.27
C GLU A 330 7.46 -4.19 -9.30
N TYR A 331 6.83 -3.69 -8.22
CA TYR A 331 5.38 -3.55 -8.17
C TYR A 331 4.92 -2.53 -7.13
N GLN A 332 3.65 -2.16 -7.21
CA GLN A 332 2.91 -1.33 -6.27
C GLN A 332 1.72 -2.11 -5.72
N ALA A 333 1.55 -2.09 -4.42
CA ALA A 333 0.39 -2.70 -3.77
C ALA A 333 -0.91 -1.91 -4.02
N TRP A 334 -2.05 -2.60 -3.96
CA TRP A 334 -3.35 -2.09 -4.42
C TRP A 334 -4.09 -1.22 -3.40
N TRP A 335 -3.46 -0.84 -2.30
CA TRP A 335 -4.04 0.22 -1.47
C TRP A 335 -4.14 1.56 -2.24
N TYR A 336 -3.27 1.79 -3.23
CA TYR A 336 -3.34 2.88 -4.19
C TYR A 336 -2.41 2.61 -5.37
N CYS A 337 -2.97 2.11 -6.46
CA CYS A 337 -2.20 1.72 -7.64
C CYS A 337 -2.97 2.05 -8.93
N GLY A 338 -2.45 3.00 -9.71
CA GLY A 338 -3.04 3.40 -10.99
C GLY A 338 -2.26 2.87 -12.18
N PHE A 339 -2.96 2.57 -13.29
CA PHE A 339 -2.35 2.11 -14.53
C PHE A 339 -3.28 2.32 -15.74
N PRO A 340 -2.76 2.33 -16.99
CA PRO A 340 -3.59 2.45 -18.18
C PRO A 340 -4.59 1.31 -18.30
N ILE A 341 -5.84 1.61 -18.66
CA ILE A 341 -6.89 0.59 -18.81
C ILE A 341 -6.58 -0.43 -19.92
N SER A 342 -5.67 -0.11 -20.83
CA SER A 342 -5.20 -1.01 -21.88
C SER A 342 -4.42 -2.21 -21.36
N VAL A 343 -3.92 -2.16 -20.13
CA VAL A 343 -3.32 -3.32 -19.44
C VAL A 343 -4.36 -4.42 -19.26
N ILE A 344 -5.63 -4.07 -19.05
CA ILE A 344 -6.73 -5.04 -18.96
C ILE A 344 -7.16 -5.46 -20.36
N ASN A 345 -7.20 -6.77 -20.60
CA ASN A 345 -7.72 -7.37 -21.83
C ASN A 345 -8.30 -8.77 -21.53
N GLU A 346 -8.78 -9.45 -22.57
CA GLU A 346 -9.42 -10.77 -22.48
C GLU A 346 -8.55 -11.86 -21.81
N ASN A 347 -7.23 -11.67 -21.76
CA ASN A 347 -6.27 -12.66 -21.25
C ASN A 347 -5.35 -12.12 -20.16
N ASN A 348 -5.63 -10.93 -19.62
CA ASN A 348 -4.75 -10.27 -18.67
C ASN A 348 -5.49 -9.68 -17.47
N LEU A 349 -6.12 -10.54 -16.69
CA LEU A 349 -6.72 -10.25 -15.40
C LEU A 349 -5.87 -10.87 -14.27
N PRO A 350 -6.05 -10.46 -13.00
CA PRO A 350 -5.30 -11.02 -11.87
C PRO A 350 -5.49 -12.52 -11.68
N MET A 351 -4.58 -13.17 -10.97
CA MET A 351 -4.75 -14.55 -10.49
C MET A 351 -5.84 -14.64 -9.40
N PRO A 352 -6.65 -15.72 -9.36
CA PRO A 352 -7.77 -15.87 -8.41
C PRO A 352 -7.33 -16.28 -7.00
N TYR A 353 -6.46 -15.50 -6.38
CA TYR A 353 -5.81 -15.82 -5.12
C TYR A 353 -6.71 -15.72 -3.89
N PHE A 354 -7.82 -15.04 -4.00
CA PHE A 354 -8.72 -14.62 -2.94
C PHE A 354 -8.17 -13.42 -2.15
N ILE A 355 -7.01 -13.56 -1.52
CA ILE A 355 -6.34 -12.48 -0.75
C ILE A 355 -4.83 -12.73 -0.71
N ARG A 356 -4.03 -11.68 -0.73
CA ARG A 356 -2.56 -11.66 -0.66
C ARG A 356 -1.85 -12.20 -1.91
N GLY A 357 -0.96 -11.41 -2.42
CA GLY A 357 -0.07 -11.76 -3.52
C GLY A 357 -0.69 -11.59 -4.91
N ASP A 358 -1.94 -11.17 -5.02
CA ASP A 358 -2.62 -10.76 -6.24
C ASP A 358 -2.03 -9.47 -6.82
N ASP A 359 -1.79 -8.49 -5.97
CA ASP A 359 -1.07 -7.26 -6.26
C ASP A 359 0.37 -7.51 -6.72
N VAL A 360 1.07 -8.41 -6.03
CA VAL A 360 2.42 -8.85 -6.39
C VAL A 360 2.41 -9.51 -7.77
N GLU A 361 1.58 -10.52 -7.97
CA GLU A 361 1.50 -11.28 -9.23
C GLU A 361 1.18 -10.37 -10.41
N TYR A 362 0.12 -9.57 -10.28
CA TYR A 362 -0.31 -8.68 -11.34
C TYR A 362 0.70 -7.56 -11.62
N GLY A 363 1.31 -7.02 -10.55
CA GLY A 363 2.34 -6.00 -10.65
C GLY A 363 3.60 -6.51 -11.34
N LEU A 364 4.17 -7.62 -10.90
CA LEU A 364 5.36 -8.23 -11.52
C LEU A 364 5.15 -8.56 -13.00
N ARG A 365 3.93 -8.93 -13.40
CA ARG A 365 3.59 -9.26 -14.78
C ARG A 365 3.41 -8.04 -15.68
N ASN A 366 2.99 -6.90 -15.13
CA ASN A 366 2.51 -5.76 -15.92
C ASN A 366 3.28 -4.45 -15.70
N THR A 367 4.07 -4.33 -14.62
CA THR A 367 4.76 -3.07 -14.31
C THR A 367 6.12 -3.01 -15.03
N GLU A 368 6.16 -2.31 -16.15
CA GLU A 368 7.44 -1.99 -16.80
C GLU A 368 8.11 -0.78 -16.15
N LYS A 369 7.32 0.22 -15.77
CA LYS A 369 7.75 1.44 -15.09
C LYS A 369 6.74 1.83 -14.02
N LEU A 370 7.23 2.39 -12.94
CA LEU A 370 6.41 2.84 -11.81
C LEU A 370 6.77 4.28 -11.45
N MET A 371 5.76 5.15 -11.46
CA MET A 371 5.86 6.55 -11.02
C MET A 371 5.52 6.63 -9.54
N LEU A 372 6.49 7.03 -8.72
CA LEU A 372 6.32 7.35 -7.30
C LEU A 372 6.86 8.74 -7.03
N MET A 373 6.15 9.50 -6.21
CA MET A 373 6.51 10.89 -5.89
C MET A 373 5.94 11.29 -4.53
N ASN A 374 6.67 12.13 -3.81
CA ASN A 374 6.18 12.73 -2.57
C ASN A 374 4.81 13.42 -2.75
N GLY A 375 3.98 13.31 -1.72
CA GLY A 375 2.63 13.88 -1.72
C GLY A 375 1.57 13.02 -2.42
N ILE A 376 1.93 11.88 -3.04
CA ILE A 376 1.00 10.85 -3.47
C ILE A 376 1.05 9.71 -2.45
N CYS A 377 0.09 9.68 -1.53
CA CYS A 377 0.06 8.69 -0.46
C CYS A 377 -1.35 8.43 0.04
N VAL A 378 -1.47 7.35 0.79
CA VAL A 378 -2.65 7.01 1.59
C VAL A 378 -2.23 6.61 3.00
N TRP A 379 -3.09 6.86 3.99
CA TRP A 379 -2.89 6.35 5.35
C TRP A 379 -3.69 5.08 5.52
N HIS A 380 -3.01 4.05 5.97
CA HIS A 380 -3.59 2.72 6.14
C HIS A 380 -3.13 2.11 7.46
N GLU A 381 -3.97 1.27 8.06
CA GLU A 381 -3.57 0.51 9.24
C GLU A 381 -2.52 -0.54 8.87
N THR A 382 -1.44 -0.62 9.64
CA THR A 382 -0.36 -1.57 9.38
C THR A 382 -0.82 -3.02 9.54
N PHE A 383 -0.29 -3.92 8.70
CA PHE A 383 -0.61 -5.35 8.75
C PHE A 383 -0.12 -6.02 10.03
N GLU A 384 0.87 -5.44 10.71
CA GLU A 384 1.41 -5.93 11.98
C GLU A 384 0.35 -5.95 13.09
N ASN A 385 -0.61 -5.03 13.03
CA ASN A 385 -1.71 -4.92 13.99
C ASN A 385 -2.89 -5.85 13.68
N LYS A 386 -2.86 -6.59 12.57
CA LYS A 386 -3.99 -7.41 12.09
C LYS A 386 -3.62 -8.90 12.06
N TYR A 387 -3.46 -9.54 13.24
CA TYR A 387 -3.27 -10.99 13.24
C TYR A 387 -4.51 -11.72 12.71
N SER A 388 -4.29 -12.60 11.74
CA SER A 388 -5.33 -13.50 11.23
C SER A 388 -4.74 -14.84 10.88
N SER A 389 -5.20 -15.87 11.58
CA SER A 389 -4.68 -17.25 11.42
C SER A 389 -4.82 -17.77 9.97
N PHE A 390 -5.91 -17.43 9.28
CA PHE A 390 -6.18 -17.88 7.92
C PHE A 390 -5.14 -17.37 6.90
N LEU A 391 -4.44 -16.27 7.18
CA LEU A 391 -3.40 -15.74 6.30
C LEU A 391 -2.23 -16.70 6.10
N TYR A 392 -1.93 -17.57 7.08
CA TYR A 392 -0.89 -18.59 6.91
C TYR A 392 -1.14 -19.51 5.72
N TYR A 393 -2.41 -19.76 5.38
CA TYR A 393 -2.75 -20.53 4.18
C TYR A 393 -2.48 -19.74 2.91
N TYR A 394 -3.02 -18.52 2.80
CA TYR A 394 -2.94 -17.74 1.57
C TYR A 394 -1.51 -17.27 1.26
N ILE A 395 -0.79 -16.77 2.26
CA ILE A 395 0.60 -16.34 2.11
C ILE A 395 1.44 -17.51 1.54
N ILE A 396 1.43 -18.68 2.19
CA ILE A 396 2.28 -19.80 1.76
C ILE A 396 1.89 -20.32 0.38
N ARG A 397 0.58 -20.49 0.09
CA ARG A 397 0.13 -20.98 -1.21
C ARG A 397 0.51 -20.03 -2.33
N ASN A 398 0.20 -18.75 -2.15
CA ASN A 398 0.36 -17.75 -3.19
C ASN A 398 1.85 -17.40 -3.43
N GLU A 399 2.68 -17.37 -2.38
CA GLU A 399 4.15 -17.26 -2.51
C GLU A 399 4.74 -18.37 -3.38
N LEU A 400 4.34 -19.62 -3.14
CA LEU A 400 4.82 -20.76 -3.93
C LEU A 400 4.38 -20.66 -5.39
N ILE A 401 3.16 -20.19 -5.65
CA ILE A 401 2.63 -20.01 -7.01
C ILE A 401 3.33 -18.85 -7.71
N ASN A 402 3.47 -17.69 -7.06
CA ASN A 402 4.18 -16.55 -7.62
C ASN A 402 5.61 -16.93 -8.02
N ASN A 403 6.32 -17.64 -7.15
CA ASN A 403 7.67 -18.11 -7.46
C ASN A 403 7.71 -19.07 -8.66
N ALA A 404 6.67 -19.89 -8.85
CA ALA A 404 6.56 -20.76 -10.02
C ALA A 404 6.30 -19.94 -11.30
N VAL A 405 5.31 -19.06 -11.29
CA VAL A 405 4.93 -18.23 -12.46
C VAL A 405 6.10 -17.36 -12.94
N TYR A 406 6.94 -16.88 -12.01
CA TYR A 406 8.09 -16.00 -12.33
C TYR A 406 9.43 -16.73 -12.48
N HIS A 407 9.44 -18.07 -12.59
CA HIS A 407 10.64 -18.88 -12.79
C HIS A 407 11.72 -18.69 -11.70
N ILE A 408 11.31 -18.33 -10.49
CA ILE A 408 12.19 -18.16 -9.32
C ILE A 408 11.90 -19.17 -8.21
N SER A 409 11.33 -20.31 -8.59
CA SER A 409 10.97 -21.40 -7.69
C SER A 409 12.12 -21.84 -6.82
N LEU A 410 11.81 -22.23 -5.60
CA LEU A 410 12.74 -22.89 -4.70
C LEU A 410 13.17 -24.23 -5.30
N LYS A 411 14.39 -24.68 -5.04
CA LYS A 411 14.75 -26.06 -5.33
C LYS A 411 13.95 -27.01 -4.39
N PRO A 412 13.71 -28.28 -4.74
CA PRO A 412 12.99 -29.21 -3.88
C PRO A 412 13.52 -29.30 -2.44
N SER A 413 14.82 -29.24 -2.26
CA SER A 413 15.45 -29.21 -0.94
C SER A 413 15.18 -27.91 -0.16
N GLU A 414 15.19 -26.78 -0.85
CA GLU A 414 14.88 -25.46 -0.28
C GLU A 414 13.40 -25.36 0.09
N PHE A 415 12.49 -25.87 -0.77
CA PHE A 415 11.07 -25.99 -0.48
C PHE A 415 10.83 -26.78 0.81
N LYS A 416 11.44 -27.98 0.94
CA LYS A 416 11.32 -28.78 2.16
C LYS A 416 11.85 -28.06 3.39
N ALA A 417 12.98 -27.36 3.26
CA ALA A 417 13.54 -26.56 4.35
C ALA A 417 12.63 -25.40 4.73
N TYR A 418 12.06 -24.70 3.75
CA TYR A 418 11.12 -23.61 3.93
C TYR A 418 9.84 -24.07 4.66
N ILE A 419 9.16 -25.09 4.16
CA ILE A 419 7.96 -25.66 4.80
C ILE A 419 8.28 -26.16 6.21
N LYS A 420 9.41 -26.85 6.39
CA LYS A 420 9.84 -27.30 7.72
C LYS A 420 10.03 -26.13 8.68
N ARG A 421 10.68 -25.06 8.26
CA ARG A 421 10.90 -23.87 9.09
C ARG A 421 9.57 -23.24 9.52
N LYS A 422 8.65 -23.00 8.56
CA LYS A 422 7.34 -22.37 8.82
C LYS A 422 6.48 -23.27 9.74
N VAL A 423 6.34 -24.55 9.44
CA VAL A 423 5.54 -25.52 10.24
C VAL A 423 6.12 -25.71 11.64
N MET A 424 7.44 -25.92 11.74
CA MET A 424 8.07 -26.11 13.05
C MET A 424 8.04 -24.84 13.90
N GLY A 425 8.14 -23.65 13.29
CA GLY A 425 7.95 -22.38 13.99
C GLY A 425 6.64 -22.36 14.77
N GLU A 426 5.53 -22.72 14.15
CA GLU A 426 4.21 -22.73 14.76
C GLU A 426 4.03 -23.88 15.77
N ILE A 427 4.57 -25.08 15.49
CA ILE A 427 4.57 -26.22 16.43
C ILE A 427 5.31 -25.85 17.72
N LEU A 428 6.48 -25.23 17.62
CA LEU A 428 7.31 -24.90 18.77
C LEU A 428 6.71 -23.84 19.68
N VAL A 429 5.72 -23.07 19.21
CA VAL A 429 4.94 -22.12 20.01
C VAL A 429 3.51 -22.58 20.29
N TYR A 430 3.24 -23.88 20.05
CA TYR A 430 1.96 -24.58 20.33
C TYR A 430 0.78 -24.11 19.49
N ARG A 431 1.02 -23.51 18.31
CA ARG A 431 0.00 -23.01 17.36
C ARG A 431 -0.26 -24.02 16.24
N TYR A 432 -0.76 -25.21 16.58
CA TYR A 432 -0.90 -26.33 15.63
C TYR A 432 -1.87 -26.04 14.48
N ARG A 433 -2.93 -25.23 14.70
CA ARG A 433 -3.86 -24.86 13.63
C ARG A 433 -3.18 -24.03 12.53
N ASN A 434 -2.26 -23.13 12.90
CA ASN A 434 -1.45 -22.42 11.92
C ASN A 434 -0.54 -23.37 11.14
N ALA A 435 0.10 -24.33 11.84
CA ALA A 435 0.90 -25.36 11.19
C ALA A 435 0.06 -26.21 10.20
N GLU A 436 -1.19 -26.54 10.54
CA GLU A 436 -2.12 -27.24 9.67
C GLU A 436 -2.51 -26.42 8.44
N LEU A 437 -2.71 -25.11 8.60
CA LEU A 437 -2.98 -24.16 7.49
C LEU A 437 -1.80 -24.07 6.52
N ILE A 438 -0.56 -23.98 7.02
CA ILE A 438 0.66 -24.00 6.19
C ILE A 438 0.75 -25.32 5.39
N LEU A 439 0.48 -26.44 6.06
CA LEU A 439 0.50 -27.76 5.41
C LEU A 439 -0.62 -27.94 4.38
N LYS A 440 -1.81 -27.36 4.64
CA LYS A 440 -2.92 -27.32 3.69
C LYS A 440 -2.58 -26.48 2.47
N ALA A 441 -1.92 -25.33 2.66
CA ALA A 441 -1.45 -24.47 1.58
C ALA A 441 -0.48 -25.22 0.64
N ALA A 442 0.52 -25.88 1.22
CA ALA A 442 1.47 -26.69 0.46
C ALA A 442 0.81 -27.88 -0.27
N GLU A 443 -0.19 -28.51 0.35
CA GLU A 443 -0.96 -29.61 -0.27
C GLU A 443 -1.77 -29.11 -1.46
N ASP A 444 -2.43 -27.94 -1.34
CA ASP A 444 -3.23 -27.36 -2.41
C ASP A 444 -2.37 -26.84 -3.56
N PHE A 445 -1.16 -26.33 -3.28
CA PHE A 445 -0.17 -26.01 -4.30
C PHE A 445 0.14 -27.19 -5.23
N PHE A 446 0.31 -28.41 -4.67
CA PHE A 446 0.56 -29.62 -5.47
C PHE A 446 -0.64 -30.11 -6.30
N LYS A 447 -1.80 -29.47 -6.21
CA LYS A 447 -2.96 -29.73 -7.08
C LYS A 447 -2.92 -28.95 -8.40
N GLY A 448 -1.96 -28.01 -8.54
CA GLY A 448 -1.77 -27.22 -9.75
C GLY A 448 -2.89 -26.25 -10.07
N THR A 449 -2.94 -25.81 -11.32
CA THR A 449 -3.94 -24.85 -11.83
C THR A 449 -5.36 -25.40 -11.81
N GLU A 450 -5.56 -26.71 -11.96
CA GLU A 450 -6.87 -27.37 -11.87
C GLU A 450 -7.56 -27.15 -10.51
N PHE A 451 -6.78 -26.93 -9.44
CA PHE A 451 -7.34 -26.58 -8.14
C PHE A 451 -8.22 -25.32 -8.21
N PHE A 452 -7.75 -24.27 -8.90
CA PHE A 452 -8.50 -23.01 -9.04
C PHE A 452 -9.73 -23.15 -9.92
N LYS A 453 -9.66 -23.95 -10.99
CA LYS A 453 -10.77 -24.18 -11.91
C LYS A 453 -11.94 -24.94 -11.25
N ASN A 454 -11.62 -25.80 -10.28
CA ASN A 454 -12.58 -26.72 -9.66
C ASN A 454 -12.95 -26.35 -8.21
N THR A 455 -12.37 -25.27 -7.66
CA THR A 455 -12.59 -24.88 -6.26
C THR A 455 -13.43 -23.62 -6.17
N ASP A 456 -14.51 -23.69 -5.40
CA ASP A 456 -15.25 -22.50 -4.98
C ASP A 456 -14.45 -21.75 -3.92
N GLY A 457 -13.92 -20.58 -4.30
CA GLY A 457 -13.07 -19.77 -3.43
C GLY A 457 -13.75 -19.29 -2.15
N PHE A 458 -15.06 -19.01 -2.19
CA PHE A 458 -15.82 -18.61 -1.01
C PHE A 458 -15.94 -19.77 0.01
N ARG A 459 -16.31 -20.97 -0.46
CA ARG A 459 -16.38 -22.16 0.41
C ARG A 459 -15.01 -22.52 0.97
N LEU A 460 -13.97 -22.49 0.13
CA LEU A 460 -12.61 -22.71 0.58
C LEU A 460 -12.23 -21.72 1.69
N HIS A 461 -12.56 -20.43 1.53
CA HIS A 461 -12.27 -19.43 2.55
C HIS A 461 -12.99 -19.73 3.87
N GLN A 462 -14.24 -20.15 3.84
CA GLN A 462 -14.97 -20.56 5.04
C GLN A 462 -14.28 -21.74 5.75
N ASP A 463 -13.83 -22.73 4.99
CA ASP A 463 -13.11 -23.89 5.54
C ASP A 463 -11.79 -23.45 6.19
N ILE A 464 -11.02 -22.61 5.52
CA ILE A 464 -9.75 -22.07 6.02
C ILE A 464 -9.98 -21.24 7.31
N MET A 465 -11.00 -20.40 7.35
CA MET A 465 -11.38 -19.64 8.54
C MET A 465 -11.75 -20.55 9.73
N ASN A 466 -12.44 -21.65 9.47
CA ASN A 466 -12.82 -22.61 10.52
C ASN A 466 -11.63 -23.43 11.04
N MET A 467 -10.60 -23.65 10.22
CA MET A 467 -9.35 -24.29 10.64
C MET A 467 -8.52 -23.41 11.57
N GLY A 468 -8.54 -22.10 11.39
CA GLY A 468 -7.69 -21.13 12.10
C GLY A 468 -8.09 -20.86 13.54
N TYR A 469 -7.24 -20.12 14.26
CA TYR A 469 -7.59 -19.54 15.55
C TYR A 469 -8.46 -18.30 15.32
N LYS A 470 -9.49 -18.15 16.16
CA LYS A 470 -10.33 -16.94 16.18
C LYS A 470 -9.89 -16.07 17.33
N LEU A 471 -9.67 -14.79 17.05
CA LEU A 471 -9.45 -13.79 18.10
C LEU A 471 -10.76 -13.57 18.86
N VAL A 472 -10.66 -13.50 20.16
CA VAL A 472 -11.75 -13.11 21.04
C VAL A 472 -11.29 -11.98 21.97
N SER A 473 -12.22 -11.13 22.41
CA SER A 473 -11.91 -10.07 23.37
C SER A 473 -11.33 -10.63 24.66
N SER A 474 -10.53 -9.85 25.36
CA SER A 474 -9.89 -10.27 26.62
C SER A 474 -10.88 -10.75 27.67
N GLU A 475 -12.11 -10.22 27.66
CA GLU A 475 -13.20 -10.62 28.57
C GLU A 475 -13.69 -12.04 28.33
N ASN A 476 -13.65 -12.48 27.05
CA ASN A 476 -14.12 -13.80 26.60
C ASN A 476 -13.01 -14.87 26.52
N LEU A 477 -11.77 -14.51 26.87
CA LEU A 477 -10.68 -15.47 26.93
C LEU A 477 -10.87 -16.43 28.12
N ALA A 478 -10.71 -17.72 27.89
CA ALA A 478 -10.78 -18.75 28.92
C ALA A 478 -9.72 -18.57 30.05
N VAL A 479 -8.67 -17.82 29.77
CA VAL A 479 -7.62 -17.44 30.71
C VAL A 479 -7.36 -15.95 30.53
N LYS A 480 -7.43 -15.18 31.61
CA LYS A 480 -7.12 -13.74 31.56
C LYS A 480 -5.63 -13.51 31.29
N PRO A 481 -5.28 -12.58 30.40
CA PRO A 481 -3.89 -12.25 30.10
C PRO A 481 -3.18 -11.68 31.34
N ASP A 482 -1.95 -12.14 31.57
CA ASP A 482 -1.05 -11.57 32.57
C ASP A 482 -0.17 -10.51 31.89
N MET A 483 -0.46 -9.24 32.17
CA MET A 483 0.22 -8.11 31.51
C MET A 483 1.70 -8.01 31.89
N LYS A 484 2.08 -8.47 33.10
CA LYS A 484 3.49 -8.51 33.49
C LYS A 484 4.27 -9.53 32.69
N GLN A 485 3.72 -10.76 32.57
CA GLN A 485 4.32 -11.79 31.72
C GLN A 485 4.35 -11.37 30.24
N LEU A 486 3.32 -10.67 29.76
CA LEU A 486 3.28 -10.14 28.39
C LEU A 486 4.48 -9.22 28.14
N ALA A 487 4.70 -8.23 29.00
CA ALA A 487 5.82 -7.29 28.90
C ALA A 487 7.18 -8.00 28.97
N GLU A 488 7.35 -8.93 29.90
CA GLU A 488 8.58 -9.72 30.05
C GLU A 488 8.85 -10.58 28.78
N ASN A 489 7.82 -11.18 28.20
CA ASN A 489 7.94 -12.05 27.02
C ASN A 489 8.08 -11.26 25.71
N SER A 490 7.60 -10.03 25.64
CA SER A 490 7.79 -9.14 24.47
C SER A 490 9.25 -8.68 24.32
N CYS A 491 9.99 -8.51 25.43
CA CYS A 491 11.38 -8.09 25.44
C CYS A 491 12.39 -9.24 25.54
N ARG A 492 11.92 -10.50 25.52
CA ARG A 492 12.77 -11.64 25.85
C ARG A 492 13.75 -11.99 24.75
N ASN A 493 15.04 -11.84 25.07
CA ASN A 493 16.14 -12.20 24.18
C ASN A 493 16.35 -13.73 24.12
N GLU A 494 16.65 -14.29 22.96
CA GLU A 494 16.84 -15.75 22.77
C GLU A 494 18.22 -16.27 23.23
N ASN A 495 19.06 -15.43 23.85
CA ASN A 495 20.37 -15.86 24.35
C ASN A 495 20.22 -16.79 25.56
N THR A 496 20.33 -18.10 25.28
CA THR A 496 20.26 -19.16 26.28
C THR A 496 21.48 -20.07 26.19
N SER A 497 21.80 -20.78 27.30
CA SER A 497 22.92 -21.73 27.32
C SER A 497 22.75 -22.84 26.25
N LEU A 498 23.86 -23.37 25.79
CA LEU A 498 23.89 -24.44 24.79
C LEU A 498 23.08 -25.67 25.28
N LEU A 499 23.21 -26.03 26.55
CA LEU A 499 22.48 -27.14 27.16
C LEU A 499 20.96 -26.91 27.06
N TYR A 500 20.48 -25.71 27.38
CA TYR A 500 19.05 -25.38 27.32
C TYR A 500 18.52 -25.44 25.89
N ARG A 501 19.28 -24.94 24.90
CA ARG A 501 18.96 -25.05 23.48
C ARG A 501 18.86 -26.52 23.02
N THR A 502 19.80 -27.35 23.48
CA THR A 502 19.83 -28.78 23.15
C THR A 502 18.62 -29.51 23.73
N VAL A 503 18.27 -29.27 24.99
CA VAL A 503 17.06 -29.84 25.63
C VAL A 503 15.82 -29.43 24.86
N ARG A 504 15.64 -28.17 24.52
CA ARG A 504 14.49 -27.69 23.74
C ARG A 504 14.42 -28.38 22.38
N LYS A 505 15.54 -28.51 21.68
CA LYS A 505 15.59 -29.17 20.37
C LYS A 505 15.22 -30.63 20.45
N LEU A 506 15.79 -31.38 21.37
CA LEU A 506 15.55 -32.82 21.55
C LEU A 506 14.11 -33.13 22.03
N THR A 507 13.52 -32.21 22.79
CA THR A 507 12.17 -32.38 23.35
C THR A 507 11.07 -31.72 22.53
N ILE A 508 11.39 -31.21 21.33
CA ILE A 508 10.46 -30.44 20.49
C ILE A 508 9.83 -29.31 21.33
N ASN A 509 10.68 -28.45 21.89
CA ASN A 509 10.29 -27.38 22.81
C ASN A 509 9.42 -27.85 24.00
N GLY A 510 9.79 -28.96 24.61
CA GLY A 510 9.14 -29.48 25.82
C GLY A 510 7.89 -30.32 25.58
N HIS A 511 7.53 -30.67 24.33
CA HIS A 511 6.33 -31.47 24.06
C HIS A 511 6.33 -32.83 24.74
N ILE A 512 7.50 -33.47 24.89
CA ILE A 512 7.63 -34.78 25.55
C ILE A 512 7.95 -34.69 27.04
N LEU A 513 8.06 -33.47 27.58
CA LEU A 513 8.36 -33.20 28.98
C LEU A 513 7.07 -32.89 29.77
N PRO A 514 7.03 -33.14 31.09
CA PRO A 514 5.98 -32.62 31.96
C PRO A 514 5.88 -31.09 31.88
N CYS A 515 4.68 -30.54 32.09
CA CYS A 515 4.50 -29.10 32.17
C CYS A 515 5.01 -28.57 33.52
N THR A 516 5.84 -27.56 33.50
CA THR A 516 6.38 -26.87 34.69
C THR A 516 5.61 -25.58 35.00
N LYS A 517 4.87 -25.06 34.05
CA LYS A 517 4.04 -23.84 34.17
C LYS A 517 2.60 -24.16 33.80
N LYS A 518 1.63 -23.65 34.58
CA LYS A 518 0.20 -23.85 34.29
C LYS A 518 -0.20 -23.05 33.05
N THR A 519 0.06 -21.76 33.08
CA THR A 519 -0.29 -20.82 32.00
C THR A 519 0.83 -19.82 31.79
N VAL A 520 1.03 -19.39 30.53
CA VAL A 520 1.95 -18.31 30.15
C VAL A 520 1.25 -17.37 29.18
N THR A 521 1.39 -16.06 29.38
CA THR A 521 0.93 -15.02 28.44
C THR A 521 2.09 -14.57 27.57
N VAL A 522 1.87 -14.54 26.26
CA VAL A 522 2.87 -14.12 25.26
C VAL A 522 2.22 -13.19 24.23
N PRO A 523 3.00 -12.30 23.58
CA PRO A 523 2.47 -11.51 22.48
C PRO A 523 2.09 -12.42 21.31
N ILE A 524 1.11 -12.01 20.51
CA ILE A 524 0.75 -12.74 19.30
C ILE A 524 1.91 -12.72 18.32
N SER A 525 2.57 -11.56 18.15
CA SER A 525 3.75 -11.40 17.30
C SER A 525 4.60 -10.24 17.84
N PRO A 526 5.92 -10.38 17.88
CA PRO A 526 6.67 -11.63 17.75
C PRO A 526 6.55 -12.53 18.99
N VAL A 527 6.61 -13.84 18.80
CA VAL A 527 6.62 -14.81 19.91
C VAL A 527 7.89 -15.66 19.86
N THR A 528 8.53 -15.88 21.01
CA THR A 528 9.73 -16.71 21.09
C THR A 528 9.42 -18.12 21.60
N HIS A 529 10.17 -19.12 21.12
CA HIS A 529 10.03 -20.51 21.56
C HIS A 529 10.32 -20.68 23.07
N ILE A 530 11.19 -19.80 23.62
CA ILE A 530 11.60 -19.83 25.03
C ILE A 530 10.44 -19.42 25.92
N SER A 531 9.65 -18.45 25.51
CA SER A 531 8.54 -17.92 26.30
C SER A 531 7.51 -19.00 26.65
N VAL A 532 7.24 -19.93 25.72
CA VAL A 532 6.24 -20.99 25.89
C VAL A 532 6.80 -22.30 26.43
N PHE A 533 8.13 -22.46 26.53
CA PHE A 533 8.74 -23.70 27.02
C PHE A 533 8.25 -24.07 28.43
N GLY A 534 7.76 -25.31 28.58
CA GLY A 534 7.25 -25.82 29.84
C GLY A 534 5.81 -25.42 30.17
N ALA A 535 5.16 -24.57 29.35
CA ALA A 535 3.77 -24.20 29.58
C ALA A 535 2.81 -25.36 29.25
N LYS A 536 1.70 -25.46 30.01
CA LYS A 536 0.55 -26.29 29.64
C LYS A 536 -0.37 -25.52 28.70
N THR A 537 -0.69 -24.30 29.06
CA THR A 537 -1.59 -23.38 28.33
C THR A 537 -0.85 -22.12 27.98
N VAL A 538 -1.05 -21.60 26.77
CA VAL A 538 -0.48 -20.34 26.30
C VAL A 538 -1.61 -19.38 25.92
N CYS A 539 -1.65 -18.23 26.58
CA CYS A 539 -2.49 -17.10 26.22
C CYS A 539 -1.71 -16.24 25.22
N ASN A 540 -2.10 -16.30 23.95
CA ASN A 540 -1.56 -15.46 22.88
C ASN A 540 -2.39 -14.17 22.86
N TYR A 541 -1.79 -13.02 23.17
CA TYR A 541 -2.52 -11.81 23.42
C TYR A 541 -1.94 -10.61 22.65
N ASP A 542 -2.84 -9.83 22.07
CA ASP A 542 -2.56 -8.54 21.47
C ASP A 542 -3.09 -7.44 22.38
N SER A 543 -2.18 -6.66 22.96
CA SER A 543 -2.55 -5.57 23.86
C SER A 543 -3.16 -4.36 23.16
N ALA A 544 -2.79 -4.10 21.90
CA ALA A 544 -3.33 -2.99 21.13
C ALA A 544 -4.80 -3.21 20.76
N GLY A 545 -5.10 -4.41 20.24
CA GLY A 545 -6.47 -4.79 19.88
C GLY A 545 -7.31 -5.32 21.05
N ASN A 546 -6.75 -5.47 22.24
CA ASN A 546 -7.39 -6.08 23.42
C ASN A 546 -8.03 -7.45 23.11
N THR A 547 -7.36 -8.26 22.28
CA THR A 547 -7.85 -9.55 21.79
C THR A 547 -6.81 -10.65 21.91
N GLY A 548 -7.24 -11.90 21.83
CA GLY A 548 -6.31 -13.01 21.87
C GLY A 548 -6.95 -14.37 21.59
N PHE A 549 -6.14 -15.41 21.71
CA PHE A 549 -6.59 -16.80 21.63
C PHE A 549 -5.74 -17.70 22.54
N ILE A 550 -6.32 -18.84 22.91
CA ILE A 550 -5.66 -19.79 23.80
C ILE A 550 -5.18 -21.01 22.99
N THR A 551 -3.96 -21.44 23.32
CA THR A 551 -3.41 -22.71 22.80
C THR A 551 -2.96 -23.60 23.96
N GLU A 552 -2.97 -24.91 23.75
CA GLU A 552 -2.53 -25.88 24.75
C GLU A 552 -1.45 -26.78 24.17
N LYS A 553 -0.47 -27.14 24.98
CA LYS A 553 0.54 -28.11 24.60
C LYS A 553 -0.08 -29.46 24.29
N SER A 554 0.18 -29.98 23.08
CA SER A 554 -0.35 -31.26 22.64
C SER A 554 0.68 -32.02 21.79
N PHE A 555 1.26 -33.07 22.35
CA PHE A 555 2.15 -33.95 21.60
C PHE A 555 1.42 -34.63 20.42
N LYS A 556 0.16 -35.04 20.62
CA LYS A 556 -0.68 -35.64 19.56
C LYS A 556 -0.84 -34.71 18.37
N SER A 557 -1.12 -33.41 18.61
CA SER A 557 -1.26 -32.42 17.54
C SER A 557 0.08 -32.15 16.85
N ALA A 558 1.15 -31.99 17.61
CA ALA A 558 2.51 -31.81 17.05
C ALA A 558 2.89 -33.02 16.16
N TYR A 559 2.67 -34.24 16.64
CA TYR A 559 2.95 -35.46 15.87
C TYR A 559 2.12 -35.55 14.59
N ARG A 560 0.82 -35.18 14.64
CA ARG A 560 -0.06 -35.14 13.45
C ARG A 560 0.49 -34.16 12.41
N CYS A 561 0.86 -32.96 12.81
CA CYS A 561 1.47 -31.96 11.90
C CYS A 561 2.79 -32.47 11.32
N MET A 562 3.67 -33.08 12.12
CA MET A 562 4.93 -33.62 11.62
C MET A 562 4.70 -34.81 10.65
N LYS A 563 3.70 -35.66 10.90
CA LYS A 563 3.32 -36.74 9.97
C LYS A 563 2.81 -36.20 8.65
N LYS A 564 1.96 -35.14 8.69
CA LYS A 564 1.47 -34.47 7.47
C LYS A 564 2.60 -33.74 6.74
N MET A 565 3.55 -33.14 7.45
CA MET A 565 4.75 -32.53 6.83
C MET A 565 5.59 -33.57 6.07
N LYS A 566 5.77 -34.76 6.60
CA LYS A 566 6.45 -35.86 5.88
C LYS A 566 5.68 -36.28 4.61
N TYR A 567 4.36 -36.23 4.65
CA TYR A 567 3.53 -36.47 3.46
C TYR A 567 3.76 -35.40 2.40
N ILE A 568 3.78 -34.11 2.79
CA ILE A 568 4.10 -33.00 1.87
C ILE A 568 5.50 -33.17 1.26
N PHE A 569 6.48 -33.65 2.03
CA PHE A 569 7.82 -33.89 1.49
C PHE A 569 7.85 -35.03 0.44
N ARG A 570 7.01 -36.06 0.60
CA ARG A 570 6.84 -37.08 -0.45
C ARG A 570 6.17 -36.51 -1.69
N LEU A 571 5.11 -35.69 -1.54
CA LEU A 571 4.51 -34.99 -2.67
C LEU A 571 5.53 -34.11 -3.40
N CYS A 572 6.42 -33.46 -2.67
CA CYS A 572 7.52 -32.70 -3.26
C CYS A 572 8.44 -33.60 -4.09
N ASP A 573 8.84 -34.77 -3.58
CA ASP A 573 9.69 -35.70 -4.33
C ASP A 573 9.01 -36.24 -5.60
N GLU A 574 7.69 -36.40 -5.56
CA GLU A 574 6.92 -37.02 -6.65
C GLU A 574 6.43 -36.00 -7.70
N LYS A 575 6.08 -34.77 -7.29
CA LYS A 575 5.29 -33.85 -8.10
C LYS A 575 5.86 -32.45 -8.25
N TYR A 576 6.98 -32.12 -7.59
CA TYR A 576 7.42 -30.71 -7.53
C TYR A 576 7.62 -30.11 -8.92
N ASP A 577 8.43 -30.75 -9.76
CA ASP A 577 8.74 -30.24 -11.10
C ASP A 577 7.52 -30.18 -12.01
N SER A 578 6.63 -31.20 -11.93
CA SER A 578 5.40 -31.22 -12.70
C SER A 578 4.42 -30.12 -12.26
N THR A 579 4.36 -29.79 -10.96
CA THR A 579 3.53 -28.71 -10.43
C THR A 579 4.06 -27.34 -10.85
N ILE A 580 5.38 -27.13 -10.78
CA ILE A 580 6.01 -25.89 -11.27
C ILE A 580 5.69 -25.71 -12.75
N ASN A 581 5.96 -26.71 -13.59
CA ASN A 581 5.65 -26.68 -15.03
C ASN A 581 4.16 -26.42 -15.33
N ASP A 582 3.25 -26.90 -14.49
CA ASP A 582 1.81 -26.64 -14.66
C ASP A 582 1.50 -25.15 -14.43
N PHE A 583 1.99 -24.55 -13.35
CA PHE A 583 1.80 -23.12 -13.13
C PHE A 583 2.50 -22.25 -14.18
N GLU A 584 3.72 -22.57 -14.60
CA GLU A 584 4.44 -21.85 -15.65
C GLU A 584 3.68 -21.85 -16.99
N LYS A 585 3.06 -22.96 -17.35
CA LYS A 585 2.40 -23.12 -18.64
C LYS A 585 0.94 -22.73 -18.65
N ASN A 586 0.21 -23.01 -17.58
CA ASN A 586 -1.26 -22.99 -17.58
C ASN A 586 -1.86 -21.89 -16.68
N SER A 587 -1.05 -21.13 -15.88
CA SER A 587 -1.58 -20.06 -15.03
C SER A 587 -2.30 -18.96 -15.81
N HIS A 588 -1.87 -18.69 -17.05
CA HIS A 588 -2.51 -17.71 -17.93
C HIS A 588 -4.00 -18.02 -18.20
N GLU A 589 -4.43 -19.27 -18.16
CA GLU A 589 -5.84 -19.65 -18.31
C GLU A 589 -6.72 -19.13 -17.16
N LEU A 590 -6.13 -18.95 -15.97
CA LEU A 590 -6.79 -18.40 -14.79
C LEU A 590 -6.90 -16.88 -14.81
N CYS A 591 -6.19 -16.23 -15.74
CA CYS A 591 -6.16 -14.79 -15.93
C CYS A 591 -7.07 -14.30 -17.06
N THR A 592 -7.91 -15.19 -17.62
CA THR A 592 -8.80 -14.85 -18.74
C THR A 592 -10.13 -14.25 -18.27
N MET A 593 -10.72 -13.41 -19.12
CA MET A 593 -12.06 -12.85 -18.90
C MET A 593 -13.09 -13.96 -18.70
N SER A 594 -13.08 -14.99 -19.56
CA SER A 594 -14.03 -16.11 -19.51
C SER A 594 -13.91 -16.93 -18.23
N PHE A 595 -12.68 -17.12 -17.71
CA PHE A 595 -12.48 -17.75 -16.41
C PHE A 595 -13.12 -16.91 -15.28
N TRP A 596 -12.84 -15.61 -15.27
CA TRP A 596 -13.30 -14.73 -14.22
C TRP A 596 -14.83 -14.52 -14.25
N GLU A 597 -15.44 -14.38 -15.44
CA GLU A 597 -16.90 -14.31 -15.56
C GLU A 597 -17.58 -15.55 -14.95
N LYS A 598 -17.08 -16.74 -15.29
CA LYS A 598 -17.55 -18.00 -14.69
C LYS A 598 -17.29 -18.04 -13.18
N TYR A 599 -16.11 -17.61 -12.72
CA TYR A 599 -15.72 -17.66 -11.31
C TYR A 599 -16.54 -16.69 -10.45
N LEU A 600 -16.85 -15.51 -10.96
CA LEU A 600 -17.67 -14.48 -10.33
C LEU A 600 -19.18 -14.76 -10.48
N GLY A 601 -19.59 -15.49 -11.52
CA GLY A 601 -20.99 -15.75 -11.85
C GLY A 601 -21.68 -14.54 -12.51
N ILE A 602 -21.01 -13.87 -13.46
CA ILE A 602 -21.47 -12.65 -14.14
C ILE A 602 -21.49 -12.79 -15.65
#